data_2bd8e3d5e81ea0e56457a29ae4c42daf
#
_entry.id   2bd8e3d5e81ea0e56457a29ae4c42daf
#
_cell.length_a   1.000
_cell.length_b   1.000
_cell.length_c   1.000
_cell.angle_alpha   90.00
_cell.angle_beta   90.00
_cell.angle_gamma   90.00
#
_symmetry.space_group_name_H-M   'P 1'
#
loop_
_entity.id
_entity.type
_entity.pdbx_description
1 polymer ?
#
loop_
_entity_poly.entity_id
_entity_poly.type
_entity_poly.pdbx_seq_one_letter_code
_entity_poly.pdbx_strand_id
1 'polypeptide(L)'
;METIAVLDFETTGMSPAMGARATESAAVLVRGGEVVGRYQSLMNSGAWIPPFIEQLTGISNAMLRSAPPAHEVVHELLAFTRGCPLVAHNAAFDRGFWAAEVAQAGATPDPAHAFACTLLLSRRLYPQAPNHRLGTLARLHRLPENGRAHRALADALTTAQLLLQMQADVAQRFAPQLAGQAVDHPLLCRLQRTPRTQLEKALGMPARRRSAEALTA
;
A
#
# COMPACT_ATOMS: atom_id res chain seq x y z
N MET A 1 -5.88 -14.50 -12.14
CA MET A 1 -5.17 -14.25 -10.87
C MET A 1 -5.10 -12.75 -10.70
N GLU A 2 -5.48 -12.21 -9.52
CA GLU A 2 -5.53 -10.77 -9.24
C GLU A 2 -4.10 -10.17 -9.20
N THR A 3 -3.95 -8.96 -9.74
CA THR A 3 -2.73 -8.16 -9.55
C THR A 3 -3.03 -7.09 -8.49
N ILE A 4 -2.21 -7.00 -7.46
CA ILE A 4 -2.31 -6.01 -6.38
C ILE A 4 -1.16 -5.03 -6.54
N ALA A 5 -1.42 -3.72 -6.42
CA ALA A 5 -0.39 -2.71 -6.39
C ALA A 5 -0.11 -2.29 -4.94
N VAL A 6 1.15 -2.40 -4.52
CA VAL A 6 1.61 -1.94 -3.20
C VAL A 6 2.24 -0.57 -3.36
N LEU A 7 1.67 0.44 -2.69
CA LEU A 7 2.10 1.83 -2.76
C LEU A 7 2.87 2.24 -1.51
N ASP A 8 3.79 3.18 -1.71
CA ASP A 8 4.46 3.92 -0.65
C ASP A 8 4.82 5.33 -1.12
N PHE A 9 4.69 6.31 -0.23
CA PHE A 9 5.01 7.72 -0.49
C PHE A 9 6.00 8.27 0.53
N GLU A 10 7.04 8.95 0.06
CA GLU A 10 7.79 9.90 0.86
C GLU A 10 7.18 11.30 0.71
N THR A 11 7.19 12.08 1.79
CA THR A 11 6.41 13.32 1.86
C THR A 11 7.15 14.42 2.60
N THR A 12 6.72 15.68 2.43
CA THR A 12 7.26 16.82 3.19
C THR A 12 6.74 16.93 4.63
N GLY A 13 5.78 16.09 5.03
CA GLY A 13 5.16 16.11 6.36
C GLY A 13 4.04 15.09 6.51
N MET A 14 3.26 15.22 7.57
CA MET A 14 2.35 14.16 8.03
C MET A 14 0.99 14.13 7.33
N SER A 15 0.53 15.20 6.71
CA SER A 15 -0.83 15.26 6.18
C SER A 15 -0.98 16.28 5.05
N PRO A 16 -1.64 15.92 3.95
CA PRO A 16 -1.98 16.87 2.90
C PRO A 16 -2.88 18.01 3.39
N ALA A 17 -3.74 17.76 4.37
CA ALA A 17 -4.59 18.79 4.98
C ALA A 17 -3.80 19.88 5.72
N MET A 18 -2.55 19.59 6.06
CA MET A 18 -1.60 20.55 6.66
C MET A 18 -0.63 21.14 5.61
N GLY A 19 -0.90 20.98 4.33
CA GLY A 19 -0.08 21.48 3.24
C GLY A 19 1.12 20.60 2.88
N ALA A 20 1.25 19.40 3.46
CA ALA A 20 2.32 18.49 3.05
C ALA A 20 2.05 17.90 1.66
N ARG A 21 3.12 17.66 0.91
CA ARG A 21 3.10 17.12 -0.46
C ARG A 21 3.96 15.87 -0.57
N ALA A 22 3.65 15.03 -1.54
CA ALA A 22 4.52 13.92 -1.89
C ALA A 22 5.84 14.40 -2.52
N THR A 23 6.93 13.71 -2.22
CA THR A 23 8.30 13.97 -2.73
C THR A 23 8.86 12.80 -3.52
N GLU A 24 8.43 11.59 -3.21
CA GLU A 24 8.71 10.36 -3.94
C GLU A 24 7.47 9.46 -3.89
N SER A 25 7.25 8.71 -4.95
CA SER A 25 6.22 7.66 -5.00
C SER A 25 6.80 6.38 -5.56
N ALA A 26 6.33 5.25 -5.05
CA ALA A 26 6.63 3.95 -5.61
C ALA A 26 5.40 3.04 -5.61
N ALA A 27 5.36 2.16 -6.60
CA ALA A 27 4.39 1.07 -6.67
C ALA A 27 5.08 -0.24 -7.04
N VAL A 28 4.67 -1.32 -6.38
CA VAL A 28 5.13 -2.67 -6.66
C VAL A 28 3.93 -3.53 -7.01
N LEU A 29 3.92 -4.11 -8.21
CA LEU A 29 2.86 -5.03 -8.63
C LEU A 29 3.18 -6.44 -8.15
N VAL A 30 2.20 -7.04 -7.48
CA VAL A 30 2.26 -8.41 -6.98
C VAL A 30 1.17 -9.24 -7.66
N ARG A 31 1.54 -10.38 -8.22
CA ARG A 31 0.63 -11.33 -8.84
C ARG A 31 1.15 -12.76 -8.68
N GLY A 32 0.28 -13.67 -8.25
CA GLY A 32 0.64 -15.08 -8.14
C GLY A 32 1.73 -15.41 -7.12
N GLY A 33 1.91 -14.59 -6.09
CA GLY A 33 2.96 -14.77 -5.09
C GLY A 33 4.29 -14.12 -5.43
N GLU A 34 4.37 -13.39 -6.55
CA GLU A 34 5.62 -12.81 -7.05
C GLU A 34 5.49 -11.31 -7.35
N VAL A 35 6.61 -10.59 -7.30
CA VAL A 35 6.72 -9.21 -7.77
C VAL A 35 6.86 -9.23 -9.30
N VAL A 36 5.87 -8.66 -10.01
CA VAL A 36 5.81 -8.66 -11.47
C VAL A 36 6.06 -7.29 -12.10
N GLY A 37 6.17 -6.23 -11.31
CA GLY A 37 6.45 -4.88 -11.80
C GLY A 37 6.89 -3.95 -10.67
N ARG A 38 7.63 -2.89 -11.02
CA ARG A 38 8.09 -1.85 -10.10
C ARG A 38 8.04 -0.52 -10.80
N TYR A 39 7.59 0.51 -10.08
CA TYR A 39 7.60 1.90 -10.48
C TYR A 39 8.18 2.73 -9.33
N GLN A 40 8.95 3.75 -9.64
CA GLN A 40 9.47 4.72 -8.68
C GLN A 40 9.75 6.04 -9.38
N SER A 41 9.37 7.14 -8.76
CA SER A 41 9.76 8.48 -9.22
C SER A 41 9.83 9.46 -8.05
N LEU A 42 10.81 10.37 -8.09
CA LEU A 42 10.73 11.62 -7.35
C LEU A 42 9.61 12.48 -7.94
N MET A 43 9.04 13.37 -7.13
CA MET A 43 7.88 14.20 -7.51
C MET A 43 8.17 15.67 -7.16
N ASN A 44 8.33 16.52 -8.17
CA ASN A 44 8.42 17.97 -7.96
C ASN A 44 7.02 18.56 -7.80
N SER A 45 6.59 18.70 -6.56
CA SER A 45 5.32 19.35 -6.20
C SER A 45 5.46 20.86 -5.92
N GLY A 46 6.67 21.43 -6.05
CA GLY A 46 6.96 22.81 -5.64
C GLY A 46 7.07 23.02 -4.12
N ALA A 47 6.80 21.99 -3.32
CA ALA A 47 6.88 22.09 -1.87
C ALA A 47 8.33 21.98 -1.39
N TRP A 48 8.63 22.71 -0.31
CA TRP A 48 9.93 22.68 0.33
C TRP A 48 10.03 21.52 1.33
N ILE A 49 11.18 20.80 1.28
CA ILE A 49 11.46 19.69 2.19
C ILE A 49 12.10 20.25 3.47
N PRO A 50 11.50 20.04 4.65
CA PRO A 50 12.10 20.39 5.94
C PRO A 50 13.40 19.60 6.18
N PRO A 51 14.42 20.18 6.86
CA PRO A 51 15.71 19.52 7.09
C PRO A 51 15.62 18.16 7.77
N PHE A 52 14.69 17.98 8.70
CA PHE A 52 14.51 16.68 9.37
C PHE A 52 13.94 15.61 8.44
N ILE A 53 13.11 15.99 7.45
CA ILE A 53 12.60 15.08 6.41
C ILE A 53 13.74 14.72 5.44
N GLU A 54 14.54 15.71 5.03
CA GLU A 54 15.73 15.44 4.20
C GLU A 54 16.70 14.47 4.90
N GLN A 55 16.94 14.65 6.20
CA GLN A 55 17.77 13.74 6.99
C GLN A 55 17.16 12.32 7.04
N LEU A 56 15.85 12.21 7.19
CA LEU A 56 15.13 10.94 7.28
C LEU A 56 15.14 10.18 5.95
N THR A 57 14.71 10.82 4.87
CA THR A 57 14.49 10.21 3.55
C THR A 57 15.75 10.22 2.66
N GLY A 58 16.64 11.20 2.88
CA GLY A 58 17.76 11.50 1.99
C GLY A 58 17.35 12.22 0.71
N ILE A 59 16.08 12.67 0.61
CA ILE A 59 15.60 13.43 -0.55
C ILE A 59 15.78 14.91 -0.26
N SER A 60 16.62 15.58 -1.07
CA SER A 60 16.92 16.99 -0.89
C SER A 60 16.06 17.90 -1.77
N ASN A 61 15.95 19.18 -1.38
CA ASN A 61 15.32 20.20 -2.21
C ASN A 61 16.01 20.35 -3.58
N ALA A 62 17.32 20.08 -3.66
CA ALA A 62 18.05 20.08 -4.93
C ALA A 62 17.59 18.95 -5.85
N MET A 63 17.40 17.74 -5.32
CA MET A 63 16.89 16.60 -6.07
C MET A 63 15.49 16.87 -6.62
N LEU A 64 14.59 17.46 -5.82
CA LEU A 64 13.23 17.76 -6.27
C LEU A 64 13.17 18.81 -7.37
N ARG A 65 14.07 19.79 -7.40
CA ARG A 65 14.11 20.78 -8.49
C ARG A 65 14.34 20.16 -9.87
N SER A 66 15.07 19.05 -9.94
CA SER A 66 15.35 18.32 -11.18
C SER A 66 14.40 17.13 -11.41
N ALA A 67 13.49 16.86 -10.47
CA ALA A 67 12.52 15.78 -10.60
C ALA A 67 11.36 16.15 -11.56
N PRO A 68 10.68 15.17 -12.14
CA PRO A 68 9.49 15.39 -12.94
C PRO A 68 8.40 16.13 -12.16
N PRO A 69 7.57 16.94 -12.82
CA PRO A 69 6.40 17.56 -12.20
C PRO A 69 5.49 16.53 -11.55
N ALA A 70 4.97 16.83 -10.35
CA ALA A 70 4.16 15.88 -9.59
C ALA A 70 2.94 15.37 -10.37
N HIS A 71 2.29 16.22 -11.17
CA HIS A 71 1.13 15.80 -11.98
C HIS A 71 1.48 14.75 -13.03
N GLU A 72 2.66 14.83 -13.68
CA GLU A 72 3.11 13.82 -14.64
C GLU A 72 3.33 12.46 -13.94
N VAL A 73 4.03 12.49 -12.80
CA VAL A 73 4.28 11.28 -12.00
C VAL A 73 2.97 10.63 -11.53
N VAL A 74 1.95 11.43 -11.16
CA VAL A 74 0.63 10.93 -10.79
C VAL A 74 -0.04 10.22 -11.97
N HIS A 75 0.01 10.78 -13.18
CA HIS A 75 -0.56 10.13 -14.36
C HIS A 75 0.16 8.83 -14.72
N GLU A 76 1.48 8.78 -14.61
CA GLU A 76 2.26 7.56 -14.81
C GLU A 76 1.90 6.49 -13.77
N LEU A 77 1.81 6.89 -12.48
CA LEU A 77 1.46 5.98 -11.39
C LEU A 77 0.03 5.43 -11.53
N LEU A 78 -0.93 6.27 -11.94
CA LEU A 78 -2.30 5.85 -12.30
C LEU A 78 -2.31 4.85 -13.45
N ALA A 79 -1.50 5.09 -14.48
CA ALA A 79 -1.38 4.18 -15.62
C ALA A 79 -0.75 2.84 -15.20
N PHE A 80 0.30 2.88 -14.38
CA PHE A 80 1.00 1.70 -13.88
C PHE A 80 0.12 0.82 -12.96
N THR A 81 -0.72 1.45 -12.12
CA THR A 81 -1.60 0.75 -11.17
C THR A 81 -3.01 0.51 -11.68
N ARG A 82 -3.28 0.80 -12.96
CA ARG A 82 -4.62 0.71 -13.56
C ARG A 82 -5.28 -0.63 -13.31
N GLY A 83 -6.51 -0.60 -12.78
CA GLY A 83 -7.31 -1.78 -12.49
C GLY A 83 -6.81 -2.64 -11.33
N CYS A 84 -5.75 -2.22 -10.63
CA CYS A 84 -5.20 -2.94 -9.49
C CYS A 84 -5.77 -2.38 -8.18
N PRO A 85 -6.27 -3.22 -7.26
CA PRO A 85 -6.51 -2.79 -5.89
C PRO A 85 -5.18 -2.46 -5.20
N LEU A 86 -5.24 -1.57 -4.20
CA LEU A 86 -4.06 -0.99 -3.56
C LEU A 86 -3.82 -1.56 -2.16
N VAL A 87 -2.54 -1.67 -1.81
CA VAL A 87 -2.07 -2.01 -0.47
C VAL A 87 -0.99 -1.02 -0.05
N ALA A 88 -0.98 -0.63 1.22
CA ALA A 88 0.12 0.14 1.81
C ALA A 88 0.34 -0.28 3.28
N HIS A 89 1.49 0.08 3.84
CA HIS A 89 1.74 -0.06 5.27
C HIS A 89 1.37 1.24 5.98
N ASN A 90 0.37 1.19 6.91
CA ASN A 90 -0.29 2.37 7.44
C ASN A 90 -1.11 3.13 6.37
N ALA A 91 -1.85 2.39 5.58
CA ALA A 91 -2.53 2.82 4.35
C ALA A 91 -3.41 4.09 4.48
N ALA A 92 -3.79 4.51 5.67
CA ALA A 92 -4.50 5.78 5.88
C ALA A 92 -3.65 6.98 5.47
N PHE A 93 -2.35 6.90 5.70
CA PHE A 93 -1.37 7.92 5.32
C PHE A 93 -1.24 7.99 3.79
N ASP A 94 -0.85 6.88 3.15
CA ASP A 94 -0.64 6.83 1.70
C ASP A 94 -1.92 7.15 0.92
N ARG A 95 -3.07 6.65 1.38
CA ARG A 95 -4.37 6.95 0.78
C ARG A 95 -4.69 8.45 0.82
N GLY A 96 -4.31 9.15 1.91
CA GLY A 96 -4.49 10.58 2.04
C GLY A 96 -3.67 11.35 1.01
N PHE A 97 -2.39 11.01 0.86
CA PHE A 97 -1.52 11.61 -0.14
C PHE A 97 -1.93 11.24 -1.56
N TRP A 98 -2.23 9.95 -1.82
CA TRP A 98 -2.74 9.50 -3.12
C TRP A 98 -3.96 10.31 -3.57
N ALA A 99 -4.97 10.44 -2.71
CA ALA A 99 -6.18 11.19 -3.03
C ALA A 99 -5.89 12.69 -3.30
N ALA A 100 -5.01 13.30 -2.50
CA ALA A 100 -4.66 14.70 -2.65
C ALA A 100 -3.85 14.96 -3.94
N GLU A 101 -2.86 14.13 -4.24
CA GLU A 101 -2.02 14.28 -5.43
C GLU A 101 -2.81 14.00 -6.72
N VAL A 102 -3.71 13.00 -6.73
CA VAL A 102 -4.61 12.72 -7.85
C VAL A 102 -5.55 13.92 -8.11
N ALA A 103 -6.12 14.50 -7.05
CA ALA A 103 -6.99 15.68 -7.17
C ALA A 103 -6.21 16.90 -7.70
N GLN A 104 -4.99 17.14 -7.22
CA GLN A 104 -4.14 18.25 -7.67
C GLN A 104 -3.64 18.09 -9.11
N ALA A 105 -3.46 16.84 -9.56
CA ALA A 105 -3.15 16.54 -10.97
C ALA A 105 -4.36 16.69 -11.89
N GLY A 106 -5.56 16.99 -11.37
CA GLY A 106 -6.80 17.01 -12.14
C GLY A 106 -7.19 15.65 -12.73
N ALA A 107 -6.64 14.57 -12.15
CA ALA A 107 -6.85 13.22 -12.64
C ALA A 107 -8.10 12.57 -12.02
N THR A 108 -8.64 11.59 -12.73
CA THR A 108 -9.78 10.79 -12.23
C THR A 108 -9.25 9.60 -11.45
N PRO A 109 -9.69 9.38 -10.20
CA PRO A 109 -9.34 8.18 -9.44
C PRO A 109 -9.81 6.90 -10.15
N ASP A 110 -8.98 5.85 -10.13
CA ASP A 110 -9.40 4.54 -10.64
C ASP A 110 -10.36 3.89 -9.61
N PRO A 111 -11.56 3.45 -10.03
CA PRO A 111 -12.51 2.78 -9.14
C PRO A 111 -11.97 1.49 -8.50
N ALA A 112 -10.95 0.86 -9.07
CA ALA A 112 -10.30 -0.31 -8.50
C ALA A 112 -9.41 0.02 -7.28
N HIS A 113 -9.02 1.29 -7.08
CA HIS A 113 -8.10 1.74 -6.03
C HIS A 113 -8.72 1.72 -4.61
N ALA A 114 -9.19 0.54 -4.19
CA ALA A 114 -9.52 0.28 -2.78
C ALA A 114 -8.26 -0.12 -2.01
N PHE A 115 -8.10 0.36 -0.76
CA PHE A 115 -6.89 0.12 0.04
C PHE A 115 -7.08 -0.99 1.09
N ALA A 116 -6.17 -1.97 1.09
CA ALA A 116 -5.90 -2.81 2.24
C ALA A 116 -4.64 -2.31 2.96
N CYS A 117 -4.55 -2.58 4.27
CA CYS A 117 -3.53 -2.04 5.16
C CYS A 117 -2.78 -3.15 5.89
N THR A 118 -1.50 -3.36 5.56
CA THR A 118 -0.68 -4.39 6.21
C THR A 118 -0.45 -4.11 7.70
N LEU A 119 -0.44 -2.83 8.15
CA LEU A 119 -0.39 -2.50 9.57
C LEU A 119 -1.66 -2.96 10.32
N LEU A 120 -2.84 -2.76 9.76
CA LEU A 120 -4.08 -3.24 10.36
C LEU A 120 -4.18 -4.77 10.33
N LEU A 121 -3.74 -5.41 9.26
CA LEU A 121 -3.67 -6.85 9.14
C LEU A 121 -2.69 -7.44 10.16
N SER A 122 -1.48 -6.85 10.31
CA SER A 122 -0.48 -7.35 11.25
C SER A 122 -0.98 -7.35 12.70
N ARG A 123 -1.74 -6.33 13.12
CA ARG A 123 -2.35 -6.27 14.46
C ARG A 123 -3.29 -7.44 14.74
N ARG A 124 -3.83 -8.06 13.70
CA ARG A 124 -4.75 -9.20 13.78
C ARG A 124 -4.05 -10.53 13.69
N LEU A 125 -3.09 -10.62 12.78
CA LEU A 125 -2.39 -11.87 12.47
C LEU A 125 -1.22 -12.13 13.42
N TYR A 126 -0.54 -11.08 13.88
CA TYR A 126 0.70 -11.14 14.68
C TYR A 126 0.59 -10.34 15.99
N PRO A 127 -0.35 -10.69 16.88
CA PRO A 127 -0.55 -9.94 18.13
C PRO A 127 0.65 -9.99 19.07
N GLN A 128 1.56 -10.94 18.87
CA GLN A 128 2.80 -11.12 19.62
C GLN A 128 3.96 -10.22 19.15
N ALA A 129 3.79 -9.51 18.02
CA ALA A 129 4.81 -8.61 17.52
C ALA A 129 5.06 -7.45 18.53
N PRO A 130 6.31 -7.07 18.81
CA PRO A 130 6.63 -6.00 19.76
C PRO A 130 5.97 -4.66 19.39
N ASN A 131 5.85 -4.40 18.11
CA ASN A 131 5.06 -3.34 17.49
C ASN A 131 4.80 -3.71 16.03
N HIS A 132 3.97 -2.88 15.35
CA HIS A 132 3.56 -3.15 13.97
C HIS A 132 4.19 -2.18 12.97
N ARG A 133 5.37 -1.63 13.25
CA ARG A 133 6.15 -0.84 12.29
C ARG A 133 6.73 -1.77 11.21
N LEU A 134 6.84 -1.29 9.98
CA LEU A 134 7.29 -2.08 8.82
C LEU A 134 8.64 -2.77 9.11
N GLY A 135 9.65 -2.03 9.55
CA GLY A 135 10.97 -2.60 9.85
C GLY A 135 10.97 -3.62 11.00
N THR A 136 10.03 -3.53 11.96
CA THR A 136 9.90 -4.55 13.02
C THR A 136 9.30 -5.84 12.48
N LEU A 137 8.26 -5.72 11.64
CA LEU A 137 7.63 -6.86 10.99
C LEU A 137 8.58 -7.53 9.98
N ALA A 138 9.34 -6.73 9.23
CA ALA A 138 10.36 -7.25 8.32
C ALA A 138 11.38 -8.14 9.04
N ARG A 139 11.91 -7.67 10.18
CA ARG A 139 12.83 -8.47 11.00
C ARG A 139 12.16 -9.70 11.61
N LEU A 140 10.93 -9.56 12.12
CA LEU A 140 10.17 -10.66 12.72
C LEU A 140 9.99 -11.81 11.72
N HIS A 141 9.66 -11.49 10.48
CA HIS A 141 9.42 -12.46 9.40
C HIS A 141 10.68 -12.76 8.56
N ARG A 142 11.86 -12.20 8.93
CA ARG A 142 13.12 -12.38 8.20
C ARG A 142 12.98 -12.07 6.70
N LEU A 143 12.25 -10.99 6.40
CA LEU A 143 12.07 -10.56 5.02
C LEU A 143 13.40 -10.07 4.44
N PRO A 144 13.63 -10.24 3.13
CA PRO A 144 14.82 -9.72 2.46
C PRO A 144 14.97 -8.21 2.64
N GLU A 145 16.20 -7.72 2.73
CA GLU A 145 16.50 -6.30 2.73
C GLU A 145 16.35 -5.73 1.32
N ASN A 146 15.66 -4.60 1.19
CA ASN A 146 15.34 -3.96 -0.09
C ASN A 146 16.04 -2.61 -0.29
N GLY A 147 16.97 -2.27 0.57
CA GLY A 147 17.69 -1.00 0.54
C GLY A 147 17.43 -0.13 1.77
N ARG A 148 17.69 1.18 1.63
CA ARG A 148 17.55 2.14 2.73
C ARG A 148 16.07 2.33 3.07
N ALA A 149 15.71 2.20 4.35
CA ALA A 149 14.41 2.60 4.87
C ALA A 149 14.14 4.09 4.61
N HIS A 150 12.88 4.46 4.51
CA HIS A 150 12.42 5.80 4.11
C HIS A 150 12.89 6.18 2.68
N ARG A 151 12.80 5.22 1.78
CA ARG A 151 12.81 5.39 0.33
C ARG A 151 11.63 4.59 -0.21
N ALA A 152 10.77 5.26 -0.96
CA ALA A 152 9.46 4.73 -1.34
C ALA A 152 9.53 3.34 -1.98
N LEU A 153 10.48 3.07 -2.88
CA LEU A 153 10.60 1.74 -3.49
C LEU A 153 11.05 0.66 -2.50
N ALA A 154 11.98 0.98 -1.59
CA ALA A 154 12.47 0.03 -0.60
C ALA A 154 11.34 -0.38 0.36
N ASP A 155 10.54 0.60 0.81
CA ASP A 155 9.43 0.37 1.74
C ASP A 155 8.24 -0.30 1.03
N ALA A 156 7.94 0.05 -0.24
CA ALA A 156 6.95 -0.66 -1.05
C ALA A 156 7.32 -2.13 -1.31
N LEU A 157 8.60 -2.44 -1.62
CA LEU A 157 9.08 -3.81 -1.77
C LEU A 157 8.98 -4.61 -0.47
N THR A 158 9.38 -4.00 0.65
CA THR A 158 9.28 -4.63 1.97
C THR A 158 7.80 -4.88 2.34
N THR A 159 6.92 -3.92 2.03
CA THR A 159 5.47 -4.06 2.23
C THR A 159 4.88 -5.14 1.32
N ALA A 160 5.35 -5.27 0.08
CA ALA A 160 4.93 -6.33 -0.83
C ALA A 160 5.32 -7.72 -0.31
N GLN A 161 6.54 -7.88 0.16
CA GLN A 161 7.01 -9.15 0.78
C GLN A 161 6.21 -9.47 2.05
N LEU A 162 5.93 -8.46 2.89
CA LEU A 162 5.09 -8.63 4.08
C LEU A 162 3.66 -9.05 3.71
N LEU A 163 3.09 -8.47 2.65
CA LEU A 163 1.79 -8.84 2.12
C LEU A 163 1.76 -10.32 1.69
N LEU A 164 2.76 -10.76 0.92
CA LEU A 164 2.88 -12.15 0.47
C LEU A 164 3.01 -13.12 1.65
N GLN A 165 3.81 -12.76 2.67
CA GLN A 165 3.91 -13.53 3.90
C GLN A 165 2.55 -13.62 4.63
N MET A 166 1.83 -12.51 4.75
CA MET A 166 0.49 -12.49 5.36
C MET A 166 -0.51 -13.36 4.60
N GLN A 167 -0.49 -13.32 3.27
CA GLN A 167 -1.35 -14.15 2.44
C GLN A 167 -1.05 -15.64 2.65
N ALA A 168 0.23 -16.03 2.69
CA ALA A 168 0.67 -17.39 2.94
C ALA A 168 0.26 -17.86 4.36
N ASP A 169 0.48 -17.02 5.39
CA ASP A 169 0.13 -17.33 6.78
C ASP A 169 -1.39 -17.51 6.96
N VAL A 170 -2.20 -16.66 6.31
CA VAL A 170 -3.65 -16.77 6.32
C VAL A 170 -4.08 -18.05 5.61
N ALA A 171 -3.52 -18.34 4.43
CA ALA A 171 -3.83 -19.54 3.67
C ALA A 171 -3.49 -20.83 4.45
N GLN A 172 -2.34 -20.86 5.13
CA GLN A 172 -1.90 -22.00 5.92
C GLN A 172 -2.71 -22.14 7.22
N ARG A 173 -2.80 -21.05 8.00
CA ARG A 173 -3.39 -21.07 9.35
C ARG A 173 -4.88 -21.33 9.34
N PHE A 174 -5.57 -20.87 8.30
CA PHE A 174 -7.03 -20.93 8.19
C PHE A 174 -7.50 -21.76 6.98
N ALA A 175 -6.69 -22.73 6.55
CA ALA A 175 -7.02 -23.59 5.42
C ALA A 175 -8.42 -24.24 5.50
N PRO A 176 -8.88 -24.76 6.65
CA PRO A 176 -10.24 -25.32 6.76
C PRO A 176 -11.34 -24.29 6.54
N GLN A 177 -11.19 -23.06 7.06
CA GLN A 177 -12.19 -22.00 6.93
C GLN A 177 -12.22 -21.42 5.51
N LEU A 178 -11.07 -21.39 4.83
CA LEU A 178 -10.98 -20.89 3.46
C LEU A 178 -11.57 -21.88 2.45
N ALA A 179 -11.58 -23.19 2.74
CA ALA A 179 -12.11 -24.22 1.84
C ALA A 179 -11.61 -24.09 0.38
N GLY A 180 -10.34 -23.72 0.19
CA GLY A 180 -9.73 -23.50 -1.13
C GLY A 180 -9.90 -22.09 -1.70
N GLN A 181 -10.57 -21.16 -1.01
CA GLN A 181 -10.65 -19.76 -1.41
C GLN A 181 -9.27 -19.11 -1.35
N ALA A 182 -8.94 -18.34 -2.40
CA ALA A 182 -7.73 -17.53 -2.42
C ALA A 182 -7.78 -16.39 -1.39
N VAL A 183 -6.61 -16.01 -0.85
CA VAL A 183 -6.47 -14.84 0.00
C VAL A 183 -6.30 -13.62 -0.89
N ASP A 184 -7.40 -13.15 -1.47
CA ASP A 184 -7.49 -12.03 -2.39
C ASP A 184 -7.61 -10.68 -1.67
N HIS A 185 -7.53 -9.58 -2.41
CA HIS A 185 -7.64 -8.24 -1.84
C HIS A 185 -8.99 -7.95 -1.15
N PRO A 186 -10.16 -8.36 -1.67
CA PRO A 186 -11.43 -8.25 -0.95
C PRO A 186 -11.43 -8.94 0.41
N LEU A 187 -10.80 -10.11 0.52
CA LEU A 187 -10.62 -10.81 1.78
C LEU A 187 -9.72 -10.03 2.74
N LEU A 188 -8.59 -9.49 2.27
CA LEU A 188 -7.69 -8.64 3.08
C LEU A 188 -8.44 -7.41 3.61
N CYS A 189 -9.23 -6.73 2.77
CA CYS A 189 -10.07 -5.60 3.17
C CYS A 189 -11.12 -5.98 4.24
N ARG A 190 -11.65 -7.18 4.22
CA ARG A 190 -12.54 -7.70 5.24
C ARG A 190 -11.79 -7.99 6.54
N LEU A 191 -10.67 -8.71 6.47
CA LEU A 191 -9.87 -9.09 7.62
C LEU A 191 -9.32 -7.89 8.39
N GLN A 192 -8.84 -6.84 7.71
CA GLN A 192 -8.34 -5.64 8.38
C GLN A 192 -9.38 -4.91 9.24
N ARG A 193 -10.67 -5.14 9.02
CA ARG A 193 -11.80 -4.55 9.77
C ARG A 193 -12.36 -5.51 10.81
N THR A 194 -12.01 -6.80 10.73
CA THR A 194 -12.54 -7.85 11.59
C THR A 194 -11.81 -7.88 12.94
N PRO A 195 -12.49 -7.91 14.07
CA PRO A 195 -11.86 -8.16 15.35
C PRO A 195 -11.10 -9.49 15.34
N ARG A 196 -9.94 -9.55 16.01
CA ARG A 196 -9.07 -10.75 16.03
C ARG A 196 -9.82 -12.02 16.46
N THR A 197 -10.70 -11.91 17.44
CA THR A 197 -11.51 -13.04 17.96
C THR A 197 -12.55 -13.57 16.97
N GLN A 198 -12.79 -12.87 15.86
CA GLN A 198 -13.79 -13.23 14.86
C GLN A 198 -13.18 -13.59 13.50
N LEU A 199 -11.85 -13.71 13.40
CA LEU A 199 -11.17 -13.98 12.12
C LEU A 199 -11.64 -15.30 11.49
N GLU A 200 -11.74 -16.39 12.27
CA GLU A 200 -12.17 -17.70 11.76
C GLU A 200 -13.57 -17.63 11.14
N LYS A 201 -14.51 -16.95 11.84
CA LYS A 201 -15.86 -16.75 11.33
C LYS A 201 -15.88 -15.91 10.06
N ALA A 202 -15.07 -14.85 9.98
CA ALA A 202 -15.00 -13.98 8.82
C ALA A 202 -14.40 -14.69 7.60
N LEU A 203 -13.47 -15.62 7.80
CA LEU A 203 -12.83 -16.41 6.75
C LEU A 203 -13.79 -17.49 6.17
N GLY A 204 -14.64 -18.10 7.00
CA GLY A 204 -15.64 -19.08 6.55
C GLY A 204 -16.86 -18.46 5.84
N MET A 205 -16.95 -17.14 5.73
CA MET A 205 -18.06 -16.49 5.02
C MET A 205 -17.77 -16.43 3.52
N PRO A 206 -18.72 -16.90 2.66
CA PRO A 206 -18.55 -16.80 1.21
C PRO A 206 -18.38 -15.33 0.80
N ALA A 207 -17.52 -15.08 -0.20
CA ALA A 207 -17.40 -13.77 -0.79
C ALA A 207 -18.78 -13.34 -1.30
N ARG A 208 -19.31 -12.21 -0.81
CA ARG A 208 -20.56 -11.66 -1.37
C ARG A 208 -20.31 -11.42 -2.86
N ARG A 209 -21.04 -12.14 -3.70
CA ARG A 209 -21.11 -11.79 -5.13
C ARG A 209 -21.56 -10.34 -5.19
N ARG A 210 -20.76 -9.48 -5.79
CA ARG A 210 -21.22 -8.14 -6.20
C ARG A 210 -22.36 -8.39 -7.16
N SER A 211 -23.58 -8.14 -6.72
CA SER A 211 -24.73 -8.06 -7.60
C SER A 211 -24.43 -6.93 -8.58
N ALA A 212 -24.34 -7.27 -9.85
CA ALA A 212 -24.32 -6.34 -10.98
C ALA A 212 -25.75 -5.78 -11.18
N GLU A 213 -26.32 -5.18 -10.12
CA GLU A 213 -27.66 -4.57 -10.14
C GLU A 213 -27.59 -3.20 -9.46
N ALA A 214 -27.03 -2.23 -10.17
CA ALA A 214 -27.30 -0.81 -9.96
C ALA A 214 -26.83 -0.02 -11.20
N LEU A 215 -27.26 -0.43 -12.37
CA LEU A 215 -27.14 0.36 -13.63
C LEU A 215 -28.42 0.24 -14.45
N THR A 216 -29.57 0.53 -13.79
CA THR A 216 -30.83 0.88 -14.50
C THR A 216 -31.80 1.44 -13.46
N ALA A 217 -31.73 2.73 -13.19
CA ALA A 217 -32.83 3.63 -12.81
C ALA A 217 -32.34 5.06 -12.88
#